data_86c73adfae67bf559f931bf9a059bb3b
#
_entry.id   86c73adfae67bf559f931bf9a059bb3b
#
_cell.length_a   1.000
_cell.length_b   1.000
_cell.length_c   1.000
_cell.angle_alpha   90.00
_cell.angle_beta   90.00
_cell.angle_gamma   90.00
#
_symmetry.space_group_name_H-M   'P 1'
#
loop_
_entity.id
_entity.type
_entity.pdbx_description
1 polymer ?
#
loop_
_entity_poly.entity_id
_entity_poly.type
_entity_poly.pdbx_seq_one_letter_code
_entity_poly.pdbx_strand_id
1 'polypeptide(L)'
;MTIKRITAANENLTSGRSREEAQQYWAKSHGTLVANNENLLRYHHYFSLPEAYNAEIKPTFIGISMFWRKDPFMGGQQANQDRFFPVREDDEHLFDRTRRWPIDDQHADILGEEHIIIDGEKKPDMVNAIFMVCRLPGLDHRDFFEHWNEVQVPLAQKLPGLRRYIQTPALLEQFQRGTQTHDGFSEFWFDDYASFVAATRSPEWAAMEADGKTLFCEEKGIVIGREYVQKDDTWKPRDYGALLLSEDEIRARLESEGYGALLAQDPAAPAKIKAAASKNQLGVWTEHHLVTLDESRIDVRPSR
;
A
#
# COMPACT_ATOMS: atom_id res chain seq x y z
N MET A 1 -1.88 -20.72 6.74
CA MET A 1 -2.63 -19.75 5.94
C MET A 1 -2.09 -18.37 6.25
N THR A 2 -1.53 -17.66 5.28
CA THR A 2 -1.03 -16.30 5.46
C THR A 2 -1.98 -15.35 4.75
N ILE A 3 -2.67 -14.53 5.54
CA ILE A 3 -3.62 -13.55 5.01
C ILE A 3 -2.88 -12.26 4.69
N LYS A 4 -3.03 -11.84 3.44
CA LYS A 4 -2.45 -10.64 2.89
C LYS A 4 -3.54 -9.68 2.43
N ARG A 5 -3.40 -8.41 2.75
CA ARG A 5 -4.25 -7.35 2.24
C ARG A 5 -3.39 -6.34 1.48
N ILE A 6 -3.89 -5.85 0.37
CA ILE A 6 -3.33 -4.66 -0.27
C ILE A 6 -4.36 -3.54 -0.32
N THR A 7 -3.87 -2.32 -0.23
CA THR A 7 -4.60 -1.10 -0.59
C THR A 7 -3.75 -0.30 -1.56
N ALA A 8 -4.34 0.12 -2.66
CA ALA A 8 -3.66 0.88 -3.70
C ALA A 8 -4.37 2.20 -3.97
N ALA A 9 -3.62 3.21 -4.38
CA ALA A 9 -4.16 4.51 -4.74
C ALA A 9 -3.50 5.06 -6.00
N ASN A 10 -4.27 5.77 -6.81
CA ASN A 10 -3.78 6.44 -8.00
C ASN A 10 -3.44 7.92 -7.75
N GLU A 11 -2.90 8.58 -8.77
CA GLU A 11 -2.44 9.98 -8.70
C GLU A 11 -3.57 10.98 -8.42
N ASN A 12 -4.81 10.68 -8.80
CA ASN A 12 -5.95 11.56 -8.58
C ASN A 12 -6.37 11.67 -7.10
N LEU A 13 -5.85 10.78 -6.26
CA LEU A 13 -6.14 10.75 -4.82
C LEU A 13 -5.07 11.46 -3.97
N THR A 14 -4.09 12.13 -4.55
CA THR A 14 -2.91 12.64 -3.82
C THR A 14 -3.13 13.97 -3.09
N SER A 15 -4.36 14.44 -2.95
CA SER A 15 -4.69 15.72 -2.27
C SER A 15 -3.87 16.91 -2.81
N GLY A 16 -3.64 16.96 -4.12
CA GLY A 16 -2.88 18.01 -4.80
C GLY A 16 -1.36 17.87 -4.71
N ARG A 17 -0.83 16.82 -4.07
CA ARG A 17 0.61 16.50 -4.08
C ARG A 17 1.04 15.95 -5.43
N SER A 18 2.29 16.19 -5.80
CA SER A 18 2.92 15.42 -6.86
C SER A 18 3.02 13.93 -6.46
N ARG A 19 3.25 13.07 -7.43
CA ARG A 19 3.41 11.63 -7.20
C ARG A 19 4.54 11.35 -6.21
N GLU A 20 5.66 11.97 -6.41
CA GLU A 20 6.86 11.82 -5.58
C GLU A 20 6.61 12.29 -4.14
N GLU A 21 5.96 13.44 -3.96
CA GLU A 21 5.59 13.96 -2.65
C GLU A 21 4.60 13.03 -1.93
N ALA A 22 3.60 12.51 -2.66
CA ALA A 22 2.63 11.57 -2.10
C ALA A 22 3.30 10.25 -1.70
N GLN A 23 4.19 9.69 -2.52
CA GLN A 23 4.94 8.48 -2.21
C GLN A 23 5.84 8.68 -0.98
N GLN A 24 6.53 9.82 -0.88
CA GLN A 24 7.38 10.14 0.26
C GLN A 24 6.57 10.30 1.55
N TYR A 25 5.47 11.03 1.50
CA TYR A 25 4.58 11.17 2.65
C TYR A 25 4.01 9.82 3.08
N TRP A 26 3.57 9.01 2.12
CA TRP A 26 3.04 7.67 2.37
C TRP A 26 4.10 6.76 3.03
N ALA A 27 5.33 6.76 2.50
CA ALA A 27 6.42 5.97 3.07
C ALA A 27 6.83 6.42 4.46
N LYS A 28 6.90 7.72 4.70
CA LYS A 28 7.44 8.29 5.94
C LYS A 28 6.37 8.46 7.01
N SER A 29 5.53 9.47 6.87
CA SER A 29 4.58 9.85 7.91
C SER A 29 3.47 8.81 8.07
N HIS A 30 2.72 8.54 7.02
CA HIS A 30 1.62 7.58 7.04
C HIS A 30 2.10 6.16 7.39
N GLY A 31 3.14 5.69 6.73
CA GLY A 31 3.69 4.35 6.95
C GLY A 31 4.16 4.11 8.39
N THR A 32 4.75 5.12 9.00
CA THR A 32 5.20 5.06 10.41
C THR A 32 4.01 4.93 11.37
N LEU A 33 2.93 5.67 11.15
CA LEU A 33 1.71 5.57 11.94
C LEU A 33 1.08 4.18 11.85
N VAL A 34 0.94 3.68 10.62
CA VAL A 34 0.34 2.36 10.37
C VAL A 34 1.18 1.22 10.94
N ALA A 35 2.52 1.30 10.86
CA ALA A 35 3.43 0.25 11.33
C ALA A 35 3.26 -0.09 12.82
N ASN A 36 2.75 0.85 13.63
CA ASN A 36 2.50 0.63 15.06
C ASN A 36 1.27 -0.22 15.37
N ASN A 37 0.52 -0.59 14.37
CA ASN A 37 -0.61 -1.48 14.57
C ASN A 37 -0.12 -2.87 15.02
N GLU A 38 -0.54 -3.27 16.23
CA GLU A 38 -0.15 -4.55 16.85
C GLU A 38 -0.71 -5.78 16.12
N ASN A 39 -1.78 -5.60 15.32
CA ASN A 39 -2.40 -6.67 14.54
C ASN A 39 -1.67 -6.96 13.23
N LEU A 40 -0.75 -6.09 12.82
CA LEU A 40 0.08 -6.31 11.66
C LEU A 40 1.30 -7.16 12.02
N LEU A 41 1.50 -8.23 11.28
CA LEU A 41 2.72 -9.03 11.32
C LEU A 41 3.82 -8.34 10.53
N ARG A 42 3.49 -7.95 9.30
CA ARG A 42 4.37 -7.24 8.36
C ARG A 42 3.60 -6.12 7.68
N TYR A 43 4.33 -5.10 7.25
CA TYR A 43 3.80 -3.97 6.50
C TYR A 43 4.85 -3.46 5.54
N HIS A 44 4.56 -3.52 4.25
CA HIS A 44 5.46 -3.07 3.20
C HIS A 44 4.73 -2.12 2.26
N HIS A 45 5.48 -1.24 1.63
CA HIS A 45 5.03 -0.44 0.51
C HIS A 45 5.73 -0.88 -0.77
N TYR A 46 5.04 -0.67 -1.89
CA TYR A 46 5.61 -0.74 -3.23
C TYR A 46 5.19 0.53 -3.96
N PHE A 47 6.16 1.36 -4.30
CA PHE A 47 5.91 2.60 -5.03
C PHE A 47 6.31 2.45 -6.48
N SER A 48 5.41 2.86 -7.39
CA SER A 48 5.64 2.79 -8.81
C SER A 48 6.82 3.66 -9.23
N LEU A 49 7.72 3.04 -9.99
CA LEU A 49 8.95 3.69 -10.47
C LEU A 49 8.63 4.79 -11.48
N PRO A 50 9.32 5.94 -11.43
CA PRO A 50 9.11 7.02 -12.38
C PRO A 50 9.28 6.58 -13.84
N GLU A 51 10.29 5.76 -14.13
CA GLU A 51 10.58 5.23 -15.46
C GLU A 51 9.49 4.33 -16.01
N ALA A 52 8.72 3.64 -15.15
CA ALA A 52 7.65 2.75 -15.57
C ALA A 52 6.46 3.47 -16.22
N TYR A 53 6.25 4.75 -15.92
CA TYR A 53 5.16 5.53 -16.52
C TYR A 53 5.39 5.86 -18.00
N ASN A 54 6.61 5.68 -18.50
CA ASN A 54 6.96 5.90 -19.91
C ASN A 54 7.02 4.59 -20.73
N ALA A 55 6.74 3.45 -20.10
CA ALA A 55 6.77 2.14 -20.74
C ALA A 55 5.46 1.79 -21.43
N GLU A 56 5.43 0.66 -22.12
CA GLU A 56 4.22 0.09 -22.73
C GLU A 56 3.23 -0.37 -21.65
N ILE A 57 3.70 -1.10 -20.64
CA ILE A 57 2.93 -1.45 -19.45
C ILE A 57 3.16 -0.36 -18.41
N LYS A 58 2.11 0.42 -18.14
CA LYS A 58 2.17 1.57 -17.24
C LYS A 58 1.50 1.26 -15.92
N PRO A 59 2.07 1.73 -14.80
CA PRO A 59 1.36 1.72 -13.53
C PRO A 59 0.05 2.51 -13.62
N THR A 60 -1.01 1.97 -13.01
CA THR A 60 -2.29 2.66 -12.81
C THR A 60 -2.37 3.28 -11.41
N PHE A 61 -1.56 2.78 -10.48
CA PHE A 61 -1.47 3.28 -9.13
C PHE A 61 -0.08 3.85 -8.84
N ILE A 62 -0.02 4.89 -8.01
CA ILE A 62 1.26 5.46 -7.56
C ILE A 62 1.99 4.54 -6.60
N GLY A 63 1.26 3.65 -5.93
CA GLY A 63 1.80 2.68 -5.00
C GLY A 63 0.73 1.87 -4.31
N ILE A 64 1.18 0.92 -3.52
CA ILE A 64 0.36 0.09 -2.66
C ILE A 64 0.95 -0.02 -1.26
N SER A 65 0.07 -0.20 -0.28
CA SER A 65 0.38 -0.75 1.03
C SER A 65 0.02 -2.23 1.06
N MET A 66 0.94 -3.04 1.51
CA MET A 66 0.76 -4.48 1.63
C MET A 66 0.89 -4.89 3.10
N PHE A 67 -0.12 -5.58 3.61
CA PHE A 67 -0.25 -5.94 5.01
C PHE A 67 -0.36 -7.45 5.17
N TRP A 68 0.41 -8.01 6.09
CA TRP A 68 0.22 -9.37 6.59
C TRP A 68 -0.39 -9.32 7.98
N ARG A 69 -1.48 -10.05 8.19
CA ARG A 69 -2.32 -9.95 9.38
C ARG A 69 -2.39 -11.25 10.15
N LYS A 70 -2.57 -11.13 11.48
CA LYS A 70 -2.87 -12.24 12.36
C LYS A 70 -4.30 -12.75 12.18
N ASP A 71 -5.21 -11.83 11.91
CA ASP A 71 -6.65 -12.10 11.77
C ASP A 71 -7.17 -11.43 10.49
N PRO A 72 -7.79 -12.20 9.58
CA PRO A 72 -8.37 -11.68 8.35
C PRO A 72 -9.52 -10.70 8.61
N PHE A 73 -10.25 -10.89 9.69
CA PHE A 73 -11.49 -10.16 9.96
C PHE A 73 -11.35 -9.00 10.95
N MET A 74 -10.12 -8.70 11.42
CA MET A 74 -9.91 -7.68 12.44
C MET A 74 -10.87 -7.88 13.61
N GLY A 75 -10.65 -8.91 14.41
CA GLY A 75 -11.47 -9.25 15.56
C GLY A 75 -11.82 -8.03 16.39
N GLY A 76 -13.12 -7.67 16.43
CA GLY A 76 -13.64 -6.55 17.18
C GLY A 76 -13.34 -5.18 16.54
N GLN A 77 -14.05 -4.82 15.50
CA GLN A 77 -14.01 -3.48 14.89
C GLN A 77 -14.12 -2.34 15.93
N GLN A 78 -14.80 -2.58 17.04
CA GLN A 78 -15.04 -1.57 18.08
C GLN A 78 -13.79 -1.24 18.91
N ALA A 79 -12.99 -2.24 19.27
CA ALA A 79 -11.78 -2.02 20.09
C ALA A 79 -10.64 -1.36 19.30
N ASN A 80 -10.66 -1.41 17.97
CA ASN A 80 -9.65 -0.85 17.09
C ASN A 80 -10.04 0.51 16.50
N GLN A 81 -11.31 0.93 16.56
CA GLN A 81 -11.73 2.20 15.96
C GLN A 81 -10.98 3.39 16.56
N ASP A 82 -10.82 3.43 17.88
CA ASP A 82 -10.11 4.52 18.56
C ASP A 82 -8.59 4.49 18.27
N ARG A 83 -8.01 3.32 18.04
CA ARG A 83 -6.59 3.16 17.72
C ARG A 83 -6.27 3.40 16.22
N PHE A 84 -7.26 3.22 15.34
CA PHE A 84 -7.13 3.48 13.90
C PHE A 84 -7.53 4.90 13.50
N PHE A 85 -8.16 5.63 14.39
CA PHE A 85 -8.62 6.98 14.11
C PHE A 85 -7.50 7.89 13.55
N PRO A 86 -6.28 7.89 14.10
CA PRO A 86 -5.19 8.69 13.57
C PRO A 86 -4.76 8.33 12.15
N VAL A 87 -4.73 7.03 11.84
CA VAL A 87 -4.40 6.55 10.49
C VAL A 87 -5.47 7.00 9.51
N ARG A 88 -6.73 6.95 9.91
CA ARG A 88 -7.86 7.36 9.08
C ARG A 88 -7.86 8.86 8.79
N GLU A 89 -7.47 9.67 9.76
CA GLU A 89 -7.34 11.11 9.57
C GLU A 89 -6.14 11.45 8.72
N ASP A 90 -5.02 10.78 8.96
CA ASP A 90 -3.84 10.91 8.14
C ASP A 90 -4.08 10.48 6.68
N ASP A 91 -4.92 9.46 6.45
CA ASP A 91 -5.39 9.12 5.11
C ASP A 91 -6.05 10.33 4.40
N GLU A 92 -6.76 11.21 5.12
CA GLU A 92 -7.38 12.40 4.54
C GLU A 92 -6.36 13.45 4.08
N HIS A 93 -5.16 13.43 4.68
CA HIS A 93 -4.03 14.24 4.22
C HIS A 93 -3.33 13.64 3.01
N LEU A 94 -3.19 12.34 2.99
CA LEU A 94 -2.52 11.66 1.91
C LEU A 94 -3.43 11.60 0.67
N PHE A 95 -4.73 11.33 0.89
CA PHE A 95 -5.69 11.08 -0.18
C PHE A 95 -6.90 12.03 -0.07
N ASP A 96 -7.38 12.53 -1.19
CA ASP A 96 -8.62 13.29 -1.26
C ASP A 96 -9.84 12.37 -1.03
N ARG A 97 -10.32 12.32 0.21
CA ARG A 97 -11.50 11.55 0.61
C ARG A 97 -12.85 12.25 0.41
N THR A 98 -12.89 13.43 -0.14
CA THR A 98 -14.15 14.06 -0.56
C THR A 98 -14.80 13.28 -1.69
N ARG A 99 -14.02 12.46 -2.40
CA ARG A 99 -14.51 11.40 -3.28
C ARG A 99 -14.88 10.20 -2.40
N ARG A 100 -16.16 9.93 -2.31
CA ARG A 100 -16.71 8.85 -1.49
C ARG A 100 -16.06 7.51 -1.82
N TRP A 101 -15.49 6.87 -0.78
CA TRP A 101 -15.33 5.46 -0.76
C TRP A 101 -16.67 4.79 -1.07
N PRO A 102 -16.92 4.25 -2.23
CA PRO A 102 -16.42 2.97 -2.65
C PRO A 102 -15.82 3.01 -4.04
N ILE A 103 -14.67 2.31 -4.19
CA ILE A 103 -14.50 1.45 -5.31
C ILE A 103 -14.86 2.13 -6.64
N ASP A 104 -14.14 3.18 -6.92
CA ASP A 104 -13.92 3.57 -8.30
C ASP A 104 -12.55 3.02 -8.74
N ASP A 105 -12.25 3.15 -9.99
CA ASP A 105 -10.98 2.79 -10.64
C ASP A 105 -9.72 3.44 -10.02
N GLN A 106 -9.88 4.23 -8.97
CA GLN A 106 -8.84 5.02 -8.31
C GLN A 106 -8.27 4.35 -7.06
N HIS A 107 -8.90 3.27 -6.61
CA HIS A 107 -8.53 2.57 -5.41
C HIS A 107 -8.78 1.07 -5.54
N ALA A 108 -7.83 0.27 -5.02
CA ALA A 108 -8.02 -1.16 -4.84
C ALA A 108 -7.85 -1.56 -3.38
N ASP A 109 -8.73 -2.42 -2.90
CA ASP A 109 -8.65 -3.05 -1.58
C ASP A 109 -8.92 -4.54 -1.73
N ILE A 110 -7.87 -5.36 -1.58
CA ILE A 110 -7.93 -6.80 -1.81
C ILE A 110 -7.43 -7.52 -0.57
N LEU A 111 -8.23 -8.41 -0.05
CA LEU A 111 -7.88 -9.33 1.03
C LEU A 111 -7.86 -10.76 0.49
N GLY A 112 -6.72 -11.42 0.57
CA GLY A 112 -6.54 -12.75 -0.02
C GLY A 112 -5.60 -13.65 0.77
N GLU A 113 -5.51 -14.89 0.31
CA GLU A 113 -4.55 -15.87 0.82
C GLU A 113 -3.29 -15.87 -0.05
N GLU A 114 -2.12 -15.75 0.59
CA GLU A 114 -0.83 -15.75 -0.11
C GLU A 114 -0.42 -17.15 -0.53
N HIS A 115 -0.18 -17.35 -1.83
CA HIS A 115 0.35 -18.58 -2.42
C HIS A 115 1.69 -18.29 -3.09
N ILE A 116 2.78 -18.74 -2.48
CA ILE A 116 4.13 -18.58 -3.03
C ILE A 116 4.38 -19.70 -4.04
N ILE A 117 4.47 -19.35 -5.31
CA ILE A 117 4.67 -20.29 -6.44
C ILE A 117 6.17 -20.47 -6.73
N ILE A 118 6.91 -19.37 -6.78
CA ILE A 118 8.36 -19.36 -6.90
C ILE A 118 8.92 -18.57 -5.73
N ASP A 119 9.74 -19.23 -4.89
CA ASP A 119 10.34 -18.63 -3.69
C ASP A 119 11.84 -18.38 -3.89
N GLY A 120 12.22 -17.56 -4.86
CA GLY A 120 13.59 -17.15 -5.05
C GLY A 120 14.07 -16.15 -3.98
N GLU A 121 15.37 -16.01 -3.84
CA GLU A 121 15.98 -15.09 -2.89
C GLU A 121 15.61 -13.64 -3.22
N LYS A 122 15.21 -12.86 -2.21
CA LYS A 122 15.07 -11.42 -2.34
C LYS A 122 16.43 -10.75 -2.28
N LYS A 123 16.65 -9.81 -3.18
CA LYS A 123 17.87 -8.99 -3.25
C LYS A 123 17.49 -7.50 -3.20
N PRO A 124 18.40 -6.64 -2.77
CA PRO A 124 18.24 -5.20 -2.92
C PRO A 124 17.95 -4.82 -4.38
N ASP A 125 17.21 -3.75 -4.58
CA ASP A 125 16.88 -3.19 -5.90
C ASP A 125 15.98 -4.05 -6.80
N MET A 126 15.52 -5.21 -6.35
CA MET A 126 14.53 -5.99 -7.10
C MET A 126 13.27 -5.17 -7.35
N VAL A 127 12.68 -5.40 -8.51
CA VAL A 127 11.42 -4.80 -8.91
C VAL A 127 10.31 -5.85 -8.80
N ASN A 128 9.22 -5.46 -8.17
CA ASN A 128 7.98 -6.22 -8.11
C ASN A 128 6.95 -5.57 -9.05
N ALA A 129 6.53 -6.29 -10.07
CA ALA A 129 5.41 -5.92 -10.91
C ALA A 129 4.15 -6.62 -10.35
N ILE A 130 3.23 -5.82 -9.85
CA ILE A 130 2.02 -6.28 -9.17
C ILE A 130 0.83 -5.99 -10.07
N PHE A 131 0.09 -7.04 -10.41
CA PHE A 131 -1.10 -6.98 -11.24
C PHE A 131 -2.32 -7.40 -10.42
N MET A 132 -3.23 -6.47 -10.20
CA MET A 132 -4.54 -6.75 -9.63
C MET A 132 -5.44 -7.22 -10.74
N VAL A 133 -6.21 -8.27 -10.51
CA VAL A 133 -6.97 -8.94 -11.55
C VAL A 133 -8.44 -9.05 -11.19
N CYS A 134 -9.29 -8.82 -12.20
CA CYS A 134 -10.71 -9.12 -12.16
C CYS A 134 -10.99 -10.20 -13.21
N ARG A 135 -11.86 -11.15 -12.88
CA ARG A 135 -12.30 -12.13 -13.86
C ARG A 135 -13.22 -11.52 -14.91
N LEU A 136 -13.30 -12.13 -16.07
CA LEU A 136 -14.28 -11.75 -17.08
C LEU A 136 -15.71 -11.82 -16.53
N PRO A 137 -16.58 -10.88 -16.91
CA PRO A 137 -17.99 -10.95 -16.55
C PRO A 137 -18.64 -12.28 -16.97
N GLY A 138 -19.35 -12.89 -16.03
CA GLY A 138 -20.02 -14.17 -16.25
C GLY A 138 -19.18 -15.41 -15.99
N LEU A 139 -17.87 -15.26 -15.75
CA LEU A 139 -17.04 -16.40 -15.34
C LEU A 139 -17.29 -16.71 -13.85
N ASP A 140 -17.47 -17.98 -13.54
CA ASP A 140 -17.62 -18.43 -12.15
C ASP A 140 -16.30 -18.27 -11.38
N HIS A 141 -16.38 -18.00 -10.07
CA HIS A 141 -15.19 -17.83 -9.23
C HIS A 141 -14.30 -19.06 -9.20
N ARG A 142 -14.90 -20.25 -9.09
CA ARG A 142 -14.14 -21.49 -9.01
C ARG A 142 -13.42 -21.75 -10.33
N ASP A 143 -14.15 -21.64 -11.45
CA ASP A 143 -13.58 -21.88 -12.79
C ASP A 143 -12.47 -20.87 -13.08
N PHE A 144 -12.62 -19.60 -12.63
CA PHE A 144 -11.60 -18.58 -12.69
C PHE A 144 -10.34 -18.97 -11.91
N PHE A 145 -10.48 -19.38 -10.65
CA PHE A 145 -9.33 -19.71 -9.81
C PHE A 145 -8.64 -21.02 -10.26
N GLU A 146 -9.40 -22.01 -10.72
CA GLU A 146 -8.85 -23.23 -11.29
C GLU A 146 -8.00 -22.90 -12.53
N HIS A 147 -8.53 -22.13 -13.48
CA HIS A 147 -7.80 -21.72 -14.67
C HIS A 147 -6.58 -20.85 -14.33
N TRP A 148 -6.73 -19.88 -13.43
CA TRP A 148 -5.64 -19.02 -13.01
C TRP A 148 -4.48 -19.82 -12.41
N ASN A 149 -4.79 -20.85 -11.62
CA ASN A 149 -3.78 -21.71 -11.01
C ASN A 149 -3.21 -22.77 -11.99
N GLU A 150 -4.06 -23.42 -12.78
CA GLU A 150 -3.64 -24.59 -13.59
C GLU A 150 -3.04 -24.19 -14.95
N VAL A 151 -3.39 -23.03 -15.48
CA VAL A 151 -2.94 -22.56 -16.81
C VAL A 151 -2.02 -21.36 -16.69
N GLN A 152 -2.46 -20.28 -16.03
CA GLN A 152 -1.66 -19.04 -15.93
C GLN A 152 -0.38 -19.23 -15.13
N VAL A 153 -0.41 -20.00 -14.04
CA VAL A 153 0.80 -20.27 -13.23
C VAL A 153 1.89 -20.94 -14.06
N PRO A 154 1.64 -22.05 -14.78
CA PRO A 154 2.65 -22.66 -15.65
C PRO A 154 3.17 -21.77 -16.77
N LEU A 155 2.35 -20.83 -17.28
CA LEU A 155 2.80 -19.84 -18.25
C LEU A 155 3.72 -18.80 -17.61
N ALA A 156 3.32 -18.26 -16.46
CA ALA A 156 4.11 -17.29 -15.71
C ALA A 156 5.48 -17.85 -15.28
N GLN A 157 5.55 -19.12 -14.89
CA GLN A 157 6.80 -19.78 -14.49
C GLN A 157 7.85 -19.87 -15.60
N LYS A 158 7.45 -19.70 -16.87
CA LYS A 158 8.36 -19.70 -18.02
C LYS A 158 8.96 -18.32 -18.31
N LEU A 159 8.49 -17.25 -17.66
CA LEU A 159 8.96 -15.92 -17.94
C LEU A 159 10.46 -15.77 -17.71
N PRO A 160 11.22 -15.25 -18.68
CA PRO A 160 12.65 -15.09 -18.52
C PRO A 160 12.96 -14.07 -17.43
N GLY A 161 13.94 -14.41 -16.58
CA GLY A 161 14.38 -13.52 -15.50
C GLY A 161 13.44 -13.40 -14.31
N LEU A 162 12.31 -14.10 -14.29
CA LEU A 162 11.42 -14.17 -13.13
C LEU A 162 12.13 -14.85 -11.95
N ARG A 163 12.18 -14.18 -10.80
CA ARG A 163 12.86 -14.68 -9.59
C ARG A 163 11.90 -15.18 -8.54
N ARG A 164 10.79 -14.46 -8.36
CA ARG A 164 9.73 -14.84 -7.43
C ARG A 164 8.39 -14.66 -8.12
N TYR A 165 7.45 -15.52 -7.78
CA TYR A 165 6.08 -15.40 -8.24
C TYR A 165 5.13 -15.77 -7.12
N ILE A 166 4.23 -14.85 -6.81
CA ILE A 166 3.26 -15.00 -5.73
C ILE A 166 1.88 -14.68 -6.31
N GLN A 167 0.92 -15.54 -6.03
CA GLN A 167 -0.50 -15.28 -6.27
C GLN A 167 -1.20 -15.05 -4.95
N THR A 168 -2.13 -14.12 -4.94
CA THR A 168 -2.99 -13.88 -3.78
C THR A 168 -4.43 -13.79 -4.27
N PRO A 169 -5.11 -14.94 -4.43
CA PRO A 169 -6.53 -14.96 -4.73
C PRO A 169 -7.32 -14.33 -3.59
N ALA A 170 -8.31 -13.54 -3.94
CA ALA A 170 -9.17 -12.87 -2.99
C ALA A 170 -10.03 -13.88 -2.21
N LEU A 171 -10.26 -13.60 -0.92
CA LEU A 171 -11.12 -14.44 -0.10
C LEU A 171 -12.57 -14.38 -0.59
N LEU A 172 -13.15 -15.52 -0.89
CA LEU A 172 -14.52 -15.64 -1.40
C LEU A 172 -15.55 -14.95 -0.49
N GLU A 173 -15.35 -14.99 0.82
CA GLU A 173 -16.20 -14.35 1.81
C GLU A 173 -16.27 -12.82 1.66
N GLN A 174 -15.23 -12.20 1.11
CA GLN A 174 -15.19 -10.75 0.88
C GLN A 174 -16.13 -10.34 -0.27
N PHE A 175 -16.27 -11.18 -1.29
CA PHE A 175 -17.25 -10.96 -2.36
C PHE A 175 -18.69 -11.01 -1.84
N GLN A 176 -18.97 -11.94 -0.92
CA GLN A 176 -20.29 -12.06 -0.30
C GLN A 176 -20.65 -10.81 0.53
N ARG A 177 -19.63 -10.09 1.04
CA ARG A 177 -19.82 -8.83 1.79
C ARG A 177 -19.86 -7.59 0.89
N GLY A 178 -19.61 -7.75 -0.42
CA GLY A 178 -19.58 -6.65 -1.37
C GLY A 178 -18.47 -5.63 -1.15
N THR A 179 -17.39 -6.03 -0.48
CA THR A 179 -16.24 -5.15 -0.16
C THR A 179 -15.02 -5.39 -1.06
N GLN A 180 -15.08 -6.40 -1.93
CA GLN A 180 -13.96 -6.77 -2.77
C GLN A 180 -14.02 -6.06 -4.12
N THR A 181 -12.90 -5.47 -4.52
CA THR A 181 -12.77 -4.74 -5.79
C THR A 181 -12.25 -5.62 -6.92
N HIS A 182 -11.41 -6.59 -6.60
CA HIS A 182 -10.71 -7.46 -7.54
C HIS A 182 -10.75 -8.91 -7.08
N ASP A 183 -10.57 -9.84 -7.99
CA ASP A 183 -10.51 -11.28 -7.70
C ASP A 183 -9.18 -11.74 -7.11
N GLY A 184 -8.18 -10.87 -7.10
CA GLY A 184 -6.88 -11.12 -6.51
C GLY A 184 -5.77 -10.27 -7.12
N PHE A 185 -4.54 -10.66 -6.85
CA PHE A 185 -3.36 -10.03 -7.45
C PHE A 185 -2.20 -11.03 -7.59
N SER A 186 -1.35 -10.78 -8.59
CA SER A 186 -0.09 -11.48 -8.83
C SER A 186 1.10 -10.56 -8.61
N GLU A 187 2.17 -11.11 -8.05
CA GLU A 187 3.43 -10.43 -7.84
C GLU A 187 4.53 -11.13 -8.65
N PHE A 188 5.16 -10.38 -9.56
CA PHE A 188 6.25 -10.86 -10.41
C PHE A 188 7.53 -10.12 -10.06
N TRP A 189 8.50 -10.82 -9.51
CA TRP A 189 9.75 -10.22 -9.04
C TRP A 189 10.89 -10.47 -10.01
N PHE A 190 11.58 -9.41 -10.37
CA PHE A 190 12.74 -9.42 -11.27
C PHE A 190 13.95 -8.78 -10.58
N ASP A 191 15.18 -9.08 -11.05
CA ASP A 191 16.40 -8.51 -10.46
C ASP A 191 16.39 -6.97 -10.54
N ASP A 192 15.80 -6.39 -11.61
CA ASP A 192 15.68 -4.96 -11.85
C ASP A 192 14.57 -4.64 -12.86
N TYR A 193 14.36 -3.35 -13.10
CA TYR A 193 13.34 -2.89 -14.06
C TYR A 193 13.66 -3.28 -15.51
N ALA A 194 14.94 -3.32 -15.89
CA ALA A 194 15.34 -3.72 -17.25
C ALA A 194 15.01 -5.20 -17.51
N SER A 195 15.21 -6.06 -16.52
CA SER A 195 14.85 -7.47 -16.56
C SER A 195 13.33 -7.67 -16.69
N PHE A 196 12.52 -6.88 -15.98
CA PHE A 196 11.07 -6.86 -16.17
C PHE A 196 10.69 -6.46 -17.60
N VAL A 197 11.23 -5.35 -18.10
CA VAL A 197 10.97 -4.90 -19.49
C VAL A 197 11.40 -5.93 -20.52
N ALA A 198 12.52 -6.61 -20.32
CA ALA A 198 12.94 -7.69 -21.21
C ALA A 198 11.95 -8.87 -21.19
N ALA A 199 11.45 -9.24 -20.00
CA ALA A 199 10.44 -10.30 -19.86
C ALA A 199 9.14 -9.95 -20.59
N THR A 200 8.66 -8.70 -20.53
CA THR A 200 7.41 -8.29 -21.19
C THR A 200 7.48 -8.35 -22.72
N ARG A 201 8.67 -8.42 -23.30
CA ARG A 201 8.91 -8.54 -24.74
C ARG A 201 9.14 -9.97 -25.20
N SER A 202 9.08 -10.93 -24.30
CA SER A 202 9.35 -12.33 -24.59
C SER A 202 8.12 -13.05 -25.20
N PRO A 203 8.33 -14.13 -25.97
CA PRO A 203 7.23 -14.98 -26.42
C PRO A 203 6.41 -15.60 -25.27
N GLU A 204 7.05 -15.85 -24.15
CA GLU A 204 6.42 -16.41 -22.95
C GLU A 204 5.44 -15.42 -22.34
N TRP A 205 5.80 -14.11 -22.29
CA TRP A 205 4.89 -13.06 -21.87
C TRP A 205 3.69 -12.96 -22.80
N ALA A 206 3.94 -12.96 -24.13
CA ALA A 206 2.88 -12.91 -25.12
C ALA A 206 1.91 -14.10 -25.01
N ALA A 207 2.43 -15.30 -24.70
CA ALA A 207 1.60 -16.47 -24.49
C ALA A 207 0.75 -16.36 -23.20
N MET A 208 1.34 -15.88 -22.10
CA MET A 208 0.65 -15.64 -20.84
C MET A 208 -0.43 -14.55 -21.00
N GLU A 209 -0.12 -13.47 -21.71
CA GLU A 209 -1.08 -12.40 -22.00
C GLU A 209 -2.23 -12.86 -22.89
N ALA A 210 -1.95 -13.69 -23.92
CA ALA A 210 -2.97 -14.23 -24.80
C ALA A 210 -3.99 -15.09 -24.04
N ASP A 211 -3.53 -15.93 -23.13
CA ASP A 211 -4.39 -16.70 -22.24
C ASP A 211 -5.13 -15.77 -21.26
N GLY A 212 -4.44 -14.78 -20.70
CA GLY A 212 -5.02 -13.80 -19.78
C GLY A 212 -6.23 -13.05 -20.36
N LYS A 213 -6.29 -12.83 -21.68
CA LYS A 213 -7.46 -12.23 -22.35
C LYS A 213 -8.72 -13.09 -22.31
N THR A 214 -8.58 -14.37 -22.05
CA THR A 214 -9.71 -15.31 -21.89
C THR A 214 -10.18 -15.43 -20.44
N LEU A 215 -9.42 -14.83 -19.50
CA LEU A 215 -9.61 -14.99 -18.06
C LEU A 215 -9.88 -13.68 -17.35
N PHE A 216 -9.14 -12.62 -17.68
CA PHE A 216 -9.15 -11.33 -16.98
C PHE A 216 -9.90 -10.27 -17.76
N CYS A 217 -10.62 -9.40 -17.04
CA CYS A 217 -11.13 -8.15 -17.62
C CYS A 217 -9.98 -7.20 -17.98
N GLU A 218 -10.28 -6.16 -18.78
CA GLU A 218 -9.27 -5.19 -19.20
C GLU A 218 -8.83 -4.24 -18.08
N GLU A 219 -9.69 -4.02 -17.09
CA GLU A 219 -9.43 -3.16 -15.94
C GLU A 219 -8.46 -3.86 -14.97
N LYS A 220 -7.19 -3.59 -15.14
CA LYS A 220 -6.12 -4.14 -14.30
C LYS A 220 -5.50 -3.03 -13.46
N GLY A 221 -5.42 -3.25 -12.16
CA GLY A 221 -4.57 -2.44 -11.32
C GLY A 221 -3.11 -2.85 -11.48
N ILE A 222 -2.22 -1.89 -11.71
CA ILE A 222 -0.80 -2.17 -11.97
C ILE A 222 0.07 -1.28 -11.09
N VAL A 223 1.01 -1.91 -10.37
CA VAL A 223 2.12 -1.25 -9.69
C VAL A 223 3.41 -1.92 -10.13
N ILE A 224 4.41 -1.14 -10.54
CA ILE A 224 5.74 -1.64 -10.88
C ILE A 224 6.72 -0.86 -10.02
N GLY A 225 7.16 -1.47 -8.93
CA GLY A 225 7.86 -0.74 -7.88
C GLY A 225 8.90 -1.55 -7.13
N ARG A 226 9.62 -0.84 -6.25
CA ARG A 226 10.51 -1.43 -5.27
C ARG A 226 9.83 -1.55 -3.93
N GLU A 227 10.28 -2.55 -3.16
CA GLU A 227 9.78 -2.80 -1.80
C GLU A 227 10.41 -1.81 -0.79
N TYR A 228 9.57 -1.26 0.06
CA TYR A 228 9.95 -0.49 1.25
C TYR A 228 9.37 -1.17 2.48
N VAL A 229 10.23 -1.72 3.32
CA VAL A 229 9.81 -2.44 4.53
C VAL A 229 9.57 -1.45 5.66
N GLN A 230 8.32 -1.34 6.09
CA GLN A 230 7.90 -0.54 7.24
C GLN A 230 7.92 -1.35 8.53
N LYS A 231 7.49 -2.61 8.44
CA LYS A 231 7.43 -3.53 9.56
C LYS A 231 7.70 -4.94 9.08
N ASP A 232 8.59 -5.63 9.77
CA ASP A 232 8.92 -7.04 9.58
C ASP A 232 9.00 -7.76 10.94
N ASP A 233 9.47 -9.00 10.93
CA ASP A 233 9.58 -9.81 12.13
C ASP A 233 10.64 -9.28 13.13
N THR A 234 11.51 -8.35 12.72
CA THR A 234 12.52 -7.69 13.56
C THR A 234 12.05 -6.35 14.10
N TRP A 235 10.86 -5.90 13.69
CA TRP A 235 10.32 -4.59 14.04
C TRP A 235 10.12 -4.44 15.54
N LYS A 236 10.50 -3.28 16.03
CA LYS A 236 10.24 -2.85 17.42
C LYS A 236 9.41 -1.58 17.40
N PRO A 237 8.53 -1.39 18.39
CA PRO A 237 7.81 -0.13 18.54
C PRO A 237 8.79 1.04 18.52
N ARG A 238 8.53 2.01 17.66
CA ARG A 238 9.38 3.22 17.56
C ARG A 238 9.06 4.13 18.74
N ASP A 239 10.09 4.75 19.29
CA ASP A 239 9.91 5.85 20.23
C ASP A 239 9.46 7.09 19.45
N TYR A 240 8.15 7.33 19.44
CA TYR A 240 7.58 8.50 18.77
C TYR A 240 8.06 9.80 19.38
N GLY A 241 8.38 9.83 20.68
CA GLY A 241 8.92 11.02 21.31
C GLY A 241 10.21 11.52 20.63
N ALA A 242 11.05 10.56 20.16
CA ALA A 242 12.28 10.90 19.45
C ALA A 242 12.05 11.37 17.98
N LEU A 243 10.88 11.07 17.42
CA LEU A 243 10.52 11.44 16.04
C LEU A 243 9.68 12.72 15.98
N LEU A 244 9.22 13.24 17.12
CA LEU A 244 8.36 14.42 17.16
C LEU A 244 9.17 15.70 16.92
N LEU A 245 8.55 16.64 16.23
CA LEU A 245 9.01 18.01 16.12
C LEU A 245 9.13 18.65 17.52
N SER A 246 10.03 19.61 17.68
CA SER A 246 10.08 20.47 18.85
C SER A 246 8.80 21.35 18.93
N GLU A 247 8.53 21.89 20.11
CA GLU A 247 7.37 22.80 20.27
C GLU A 247 7.45 24.03 19.37
N ASP A 248 8.67 24.54 19.14
CA ASP A 248 8.89 25.69 18.24
C ASP A 248 8.62 25.32 16.78
N GLU A 249 9.04 24.13 16.34
CA GLU A 249 8.77 23.63 14.99
C GLU A 249 7.27 23.36 14.79
N ILE A 250 6.57 22.80 15.79
CA ILE A 250 5.11 22.65 15.77
C ILE A 250 4.44 24.02 15.67
N ARG A 251 4.90 25.00 16.45
CA ARG A 251 4.39 26.37 16.38
C ARG A 251 4.56 26.99 15.00
N ALA A 252 5.76 26.92 14.45
CA ALA A 252 6.05 27.45 13.12
C ALA A 252 5.17 26.80 12.03
N ARG A 253 4.93 25.50 12.15
CA ARG A 253 4.06 24.78 11.22
C ARG A 253 2.59 25.19 11.38
N LEU A 254 2.08 25.34 12.60
CA LEU A 254 0.75 25.87 12.88
C LEU A 254 0.56 27.27 12.26
N GLU A 255 1.56 28.13 12.39
CA GLU A 255 1.53 29.48 11.81
C GLU A 255 1.49 29.44 10.27
N SER A 256 2.34 28.60 9.66
CA SER A 256 2.43 28.46 8.18
C SER A 256 1.17 27.87 7.56
N GLU A 257 0.45 27.01 8.29
CA GLU A 257 -0.79 26.38 7.83
C GLU A 257 -2.06 27.18 8.19
N GLY A 258 -1.91 28.40 8.73
CA GLY A 258 -3.03 29.32 8.96
C GLY A 258 -3.70 29.20 10.34
N TYR A 259 -3.13 28.44 11.28
CA TYR A 259 -3.66 28.28 12.64
C TYR A 259 -3.23 29.36 13.61
N GLY A 260 -2.84 30.54 13.14
CA GLY A 260 -2.46 31.67 13.98
C GLY A 260 -3.51 32.08 15.00
N ALA A 261 -4.79 31.97 14.67
CA ALA A 261 -5.89 32.25 15.59
C ALA A 261 -5.95 31.28 16.77
N LEU A 262 -5.65 30.00 16.55
CA LEU A 262 -5.53 28.98 17.60
C LEU A 262 -4.39 29.33 18.54
N LEU A 263 -3.21 29.67 18.01
CA LEU A 263 -2.05 30.02 18.81
C LEU A 263 -2.26 31.29 19.64
N ALA A 264 -3.07 32.23 19.14
CA ALA A 264 -3.45 33.41 19.88
C ALA A 264 -4.40 33.11 21.05
N GLN A 265 -5.29 32.10 20.87
CA GLN A 265 -6.23 31.66 21.92
C GLN A 265 -5.57 30.71 22.92
N ASP A 266 -4.70 29.83 22.46
CA ASP A 266 -3.98 28.86 23.29
C ASP A 266 -2.49 28.84 22.94
N PRO A 267 -1.67 29.71 23.50
CA PRO A 267 -0.23 29.74 23.28
C PRO A 267 0.50 28.44 23.68
N ALA A 268 -0.13 27.61 24.50
CA ALA A 268 0.39 26.31 24.92
C ALA A 268 -0.03 25.15 23.99
N ALA A 269 -0.77 25.42 22.92
CA ALA A 269 -1.20 24.39 21.96
C ALA A 269 -0.04 23.51 21.45
N PRO A 270 1.13 24.03 21.05
CA PRO A 270 2.26 23.20 20.62
C PRO A 270 2.70 22.17 21.64
N ALA A 271 2.81 22.58 22.91
CA ALA A 271 3.19 21.68 24.00
C ALA A 271 2.14 20.59 24.26
N LYS A 272 0.85 20.96 24.20
CA LYS A 272 -0.27 20.02 24.35
C LYS A 272 -0.31 19.00 23.22
N ILE A 273 -0.15 19.48 21.98
CA ILE A 273 -0.09 18.64 20.78
C ILE A 273 1.07 17.65 20.90
N LYS A 274 2.27 18.13 21.21
CA LYS A 274 3.45 17.29 21.41
C LYS A 274 3.24 16.24 22.52
N ALA A 275 2.69 16.66 23.68
CA ALA A 275 2.42 15.76 24.78
C ALA A 275 1.36 14.70 24.44
N ALA A 276 0.35 15.03 23.67
CA ALA A 276 -0.65 14.09 23.19
C ALA A 276 -0.03 13.08 22.20
N ALA A 277 0.75 13.55 21.24
CA ALA A 277 1.45 12.72 20.28
C ALA A 277 2.43 11.73 20.97
N SER A 278 3.20 12.19 21.95
CA SER A 278 4.14 11.35 22.70
C SER A 278 3.47 10.23 23.50
N LYS A 279 2.20 10.39 23.84
CA LYS A 279 1.42 9.37 24.58
C LYS A 279 0.66 8.39 23.66
N ASN A 280 0.88 8.42 22.36
CA ASN A 280 0.05 7.70 21.38
C ASN A 280 -1.46 8.05 21.50
N GLN A 281 -1.80 9.15 22.12
CA GLN A 281 -3.17 9.66 22.20
C GLN A 281 -3.45 10.51 20.96
N LEU A 282 -3.48 9.85 19.83
CA LEU A 282 -3.58 10.48 18.52
C LEU A 282 -4.98 11.09 18.24
N GLY A 283 -5.96 10.91 19.12
CA GLY A 283 -7.29 11.54 19.01
C GLY A 283 -7.33 13.08 19.13
N VAL A 284 -6.18 13.72 19.38
CA VAL A 284 -6.07 15.20 19.40
C VAL A 284 -5.70 15.77 18.02
N TRP A 285 -5.50 14.91 17.04
CA TRP A 285 -5.09 15.28 15.69
C TRP A 285 -6.23 15.82 14.80
N THR A 286 -7.46 15.58 15.21
CA THR A 286 -8.66 15.77 14.41
C THR A 286 -8.92 17.18 13.90
N GLU A 287 -8.49 18.19 14.65
CA GLU A 287 -8.77 19.58 14.28
C GLU A 287 -7.59 20.29 13.60
N HIS A 288 -6.37 19.75 13.69
CA HIS A 288 -5.17 20.49 13.32
C HIS A 288 -4.28 19.80 12.28
N HIS A 289 -4.60 18.60 11.84
CA HIS A 289 -3.93 17.88 10.75
C HIS A 289 -2.39 17.92 10.77
N LEU A 290 -1.80 18.11 11.94
CA LEU A 290 -0.39 18.31 12.05
C LEU A 290 0.33 17.00 12.22
N VAL A 291 0.99 16.65 11.19
CA VAL A 291 2.07 15.68 11.31
C VAL A 291 3.12 16.30 12.23
N THR A 292 3.13 15.84 13.48
CA THR A 292 4.12 16.26 14.48
C THR A 292 5.40 15.46 14.34
N LEU A 293 5.49 14.60 13.30
CA LEU A 293 6.66 13.80 13.01
C LEU A 293 7.68 14.62 12.21
N ASP A 294 8.92 14.59 12.64
CA ASP A 294 10.05 15.08 11.84
C ASP A 294 10.41 14.03 10.80
N GLU A 295 9.94 14.22 9.57
CA GLU A 295 10.19 13.31 8.47
C GLU A 295 11.67 13.09 8.17
N SER A 296 12.54 14.04 8.51
CA SER A 296 13.99 13.91 8.32
C SER A 296 14.61 12.85 9.23
N ARG A 297 13.94 12.52 10.35
CA ARG A 297 14.34 11.48 11.32
C ARG A 297 13.75 10.12 11.01
N ILE A 298 12.84 10.04 10.05
CA ILE A 298 12.23 8.77 9.64
C ILE A 298 13.10 8.17 8.54
N ASP A 299 13.82 7.12 8.88
CA ASP A 299 14.63 6.35 7.94
C ASP A 299 13.74 5.26 7.32
N VAL A 300 13.35 5.47 6.08
CA VAL A 300 12.65 4.47 5.26
C VAL A 300 13.64 3.94 4.24
N ARG A 301 14.05 2.70 4.41
CA ARG A 301 15.01 2.06 3.52
C ARG A 301 14.33 1.08 2.60
N PRO A 302 14.77 0.98 1.32
CA PRO A 302 14.47 -0.19 0.51
C PRO A 302 14.84 -1.47 1.27
N SER A 303 14.13 -2.56 1.01
CA SER A 303 14.46 -3.86 1.61
C SER A 303 15.92 -4.20 1.29
N ARG A 304 16.68 -4.60 2.31
CA ARG A 304 18.04 -5.09 2.15
C ARG A 304 18.04 -6.50 1.60
#